data_7446845003d5982eb5686e7bd2210f9b
#
_entry.id   7446845003d5982eb5686e7bd2210f9b
#
_cell.length_a   1.000
_cell.length_b   1.000
_cell.length_c   1.000
_cell.angle_alpha   90.00
_cell.angle_beta   90.00
_cell.angle_gamma   90.00
#
_symmetry.space_group_name_H-M   'P 1'
#
loop_
_entity.id
_entity.type
_entity.pdbx_description
1 polymer ?
#
loop_
_entity_poly.entity_id
_entity_poly.type
_entity_poly.pdbx_seq_one_letter_code
_entity_poly.pdbx_strand_id
1 'polypeptide(L)'
;MDSRIGLPRLVALAFAYASSTLASTAYGAAPSLPTPPQGSAFWDTVPTRVPADAKRGDLLWIQERTDAPRNARAWNIIYVTEGANKGLEYASGEVYVPRAAATAPRRLLVWGVGTPGFQDSCAPSRTPLYRQNRTTRVPAIEALTERGYVVAMSDYQGLGVPGGMAYLDGPLQAKASFDAARAAMKIPEASVGNEVGLYGFSQGGQTVLWAANLAASYAPEFKVVGIAPIAPASRHLDLSFYDLGIPENAGYFIARMAGLQVGHPELQLRDILTPAGMEMLPVMSWGCYEIFAKAEQLKEPYARREALAEGTPWRARLEANDQFLPLPTSIPVLLVQGDADVDVPVQLTRTVRRDLCERQNVVEYRELPGVGHGDAVPPTAAFLPDWFDARFAGRPAKNDCTN
;
A
#
# COMPACT_ATOMS: atom_id res chain seq x y z
N MET A 1 -73.53 -34.85 57.50
CA MET A 1 -72.33 -35.50 56.97
C MET A 1 -71.61 -34.41 56.19
N ASP A 2 -70.81 -33.67 56.97
CA ASP A 2 -70.20 -32.40 56.55
C ASP A 2 -68.90 -32.64 55.79
N SER A 3 -68.85 -32.05 54.62
CA SER A 3 -67.64 -31.89 53.82
C SER A 3 -67.21 -30.43 53.82
N ARG A 4 -66.16 -30.06 54.56
CA ARG A 4 -65.57 -28.72 54.51
C ARG A 4 -64.35 -28.77 53.56
N ILE A 5 -64.46 -28.00 52.49
CA ILE A 5 -63.39 -27.78 51.52
C ILE A 5 -62.57 -26.59 52.02
N GLY A 6 -61.29 -26.81 52.28
CA GLY A 6 -60.34 -25.74 52.63
C GLY A 6 -59.75 -25.07 51.37
N LEU A 7 -59.82 -23.72 51.29
CA LEU A 7 -59.14 -22.91 50.26
C LEU A 7 -57.65 -22.82 50.58
N PRO A 8 -56.77 -22.88 49.57
CA PRO A 8 -55.32 -22.58 49.73
C PRO A 8 -55.04 -21.09 49.75
N ARG A 9 -54.16 -20.69 50.66
CA ARG A 9 -53.64 -19.32 50.78
C ARG A 9 -52.73 -19.01 49.64
N LEU A 10 -53.04 -17.92 48.87
CA LEU A 10 -52.13 -17.29 47.91
C LEU A 10 -51.01 -16.56 48.66
N VAL A 11 -49.78 -17.00 48.44
CA VAL A 11 -48.56 -16.28 48.85
C VAL A 11 -48.21 -15.30 47.72
N ALA A 12 -48.32 -14.02 47.98
CA ALA A 12 -47.86 -12.99 47.06
C ALA A 12 -46.33 -12.83 47.16
N LEU A 13 -45.61 -13.22 46.13
CA LEU A 13 -44.21 -12.91 45.98
C LEU A 13 -44.05 -11.50 45.39
N ALA A 14 -43.57 -10.57 46.19
CA ALA A 14 -43.16 -9.25 45.74
C ALA A 14 -41.80 -9.36 45.02
N PHE A 15 -41.77 -9.13 43.71
CA PHE A 15 -40.53 -8.94 42.95
C PHE A 15 -40.06 -7.50 43.17
N ALA A 16 -38.94 -7.32 43.84
CA ALA A 16 -38.21 -6.08 43.91
C ALA A 16 -37.43 -5.89 42.60
N TYR A 17 -37.85 -4.94 41.78
CA TYR A 17 -37.06 -4.47 40.64
C TYR A 17 -35.87 -3.66 41.16
N ALA A 18 -34.67 -4.22 41.10
CA ALA A 18 -33.45 -3.45 41.26
C ALA A 18 -33.16 -2.70 39.97
N SER A 19 -33.40 -1.41 39.96
CA SER A 19 -32.98 -0.51 38.87
C SER A 19 -31.46 -0.37 38.91
N SER A 20 -30.78 -1.15 38.09
CA SER A 20 -29.35 -0.93 37.79
C SER A 20 -29.20 0.32 36.90
N THR A 21 -28.79 1.42 37.47
CA THR A 21 -28.32 2.57 36.73
C THR A 21 -27.00 2.19 36.08
N LEU A 22 -27.03 1.93 34.76
CA LEU A 22 -25.84 1.85 33.94
C LEU A 22 -25.14 3.21 33.99
N ALA A 23 -24.01 3.27 34.69
CA ALA A 23 -23.11 4.40 34.62
C ALA A 23 -22.59 4.48 33.18
N SER A 24 -23.09 5.48 32.43
CA SER A 24 -22.51 5.89 31.14
C SER A 24 -21.08 6.37 31.41
N THR A 25 -20.10 5.54 31.15
CA THR A 25 -18.71 5.98 31.06
C THR A 25 -18.64 6.94 29.89
N ALA A 26 -18.53 8.24 30.20
CA ALA A 26 -18.22 9.25 29.21
C ALA A 26 -16.89 8.85 28.54
N TYR A 27 -16.97 8.40 27.28
CA TYR A 27 -15.80 8.32 26.45
C TYR A 27 -15.23 9.74 26.36
N GLY A 28 -14.06 9.95 26.96
CA GLY A 28 -13.33 11.17 26.82
C GLY A 28 -13.21 11.50 25.33
N ALA A 29 -13.52 12.73 24.95
CA ALA A 29 -13.34 13.18 23.57
C ALA A 29 -11.90 12.86 23.14
N ALA A 30 -11.75 12.18 22.01
CA ALA A 30 -10.44 11.94 21.44
C ALA A 30 -9.70 13.30 21.32
N PRO A 31 -8.40 13.37 21.64
CA PRO A 31 -7.67 14.62 21.53
C PRO A 31 -7.82 15.16 20.11
N SER A 32 -8.21 16.42 19.98
CA SER A 32 -8.34 17.06 18.67
C SER A 32 -6.97 17.12 18.01
N LEU A 33 -6.88 16.68 16.75
CA LEU A 33 -5.64 16.81 15.98
C LEU A 33 -5.26 18.29 15.83
N PRO A 34 -3.97 18.62 15.78
CA PRO A 34 -3.54 19.98 15.51
C PRO A 34 -4.11 20.48 14.18
N THR A 35 -4.46 21.76 14.13
CA THR A 35 -4.89 22.38 12.89
C THR A 35 -3.79 22.29 11.84
N PRO A 36 -4.02 21.70 10.67
CA PRO A 36 -2.99 21.55 9.66
C PRO A 36 -2.64 22.88 9.01
N PRO A 37 -1.37 23.09 8.61
CA PRO A 37 -0.99 24.20 7.74
C PRO A 37 -1.76 24.14 6.41
N GLN A 38 -1.93 25.30 5.76
CA GLN A 38 -2.66 25.40 4.50
C GLN A 38 -1.74 25.36 3.28
N GLY A 39 -2.27 24.92 2.13
CA GLY A 39 -1.52 24.85 0.88
C GLY A 39 -0.36 23.87 0.95
N SER A 40 0.76 24.17 0.29
CA SER A 40 1.94 23.29 0.27
C SER A 40 2.59 23.13 1.65
N ALA A 41 2.39 24.08 2.57
CA ALA A 41 2.89 23.99 3.93
C ALA A 41 2.39 22.75 4.69
N PHE A 42 1.24 22.18 4.29
CA PHE A 42 0.74 20.88 4.81
C PHE A 42 1.80 19.78 4.73
N TRP A 43 2.63 19.77 3.71
CA TRP A 43 3.71 18.80 3.52
C TRP A 43 5.08 19.37 3.85
N ASP A 44 5.35 20.63 3.44
CA ASP A 44 6.68 21.23 3.49
C ASP A 44 7.14 21.54 4.92
N THR A 45 6.19 21.69 5.86
CA THR A 45 6.49 22.01 7.28
C THR A 45 6.36 20.82 8.21
N VAL A 46 6.26 19.59 7.68
CA VAL A 46 6.23 18.38 8.49
C VAL A 46 7.51 18.30 9.34
N PRO A 47 7.39 18.11 10.66
CA PRO A 47 8.57 18.01 11.52
C PRO A 47 9.45 16.80 11.16
N THR A 48 10.75 16.95 11.25
CA THR A 48 11.69 15.83 11.04
C THR A 48 11.76 14.89 12.24
N ARG A 49 11.22 15.28 13.39
CA ARG A 49 11.25 14.49 14.62
C ARG A 49 9.83 14.10 15.04
N VAL A 50 9.61 12.80 15.17
CA VAL A 50 8.37 12.23 15.71
C VAL A 50 8.45 12.21 17.24
N PRO A 51 7.36 12.54 17.98
CA PRO A 51 7.30 12.38 19.43
C PRO A 51 7.61 10.95 19.87
N ALA A 52 8.29 10.82 21.04
CA ALA A 52 8.72 9.50 21.52
C ALA A 52 7.58 8.57 21.94
N ASP A 53 6.41 9.11 22.24
CA ASP A 53 5.19 8.39 22.62
C ASP A 53 4.26 8.10 21.43
N ALA A 54 4.59 8.62 20.25
CA ALA A 54 3.81 8.38 19.03
C ALA A 54 3.83 6.91 18.63
N LYS A 55 2.74 6.48 18.02
CA LYS A 55 2.54 5.11 17.54
C LYS A 55 2.37 5.11 16.03
N ARG A 56 2.76 4.01 15.41
CA ARG A 56 2.54 3.78 13.98
C ARG A 56 1.07 4.01 13.62
N GLY A 57 0.83 4.75 12.55
CA GLY A 57 -0.50 5.17 12.11
C GLY A 57 -1.11 6.32 12.92
N ASP A 58 -0.38 6.96 13.85
CA ASP A 58 -0.85 8.20 14.46
C ASP A 58 -0.89 9.31 13.41
N LEU A 59 -2.00 10.05 13.38
CA LEU A 59 -2.15 11.19 12.50
C LEU A 59 -1.47 12.41 13.12
N LEU A 60 -0.58 13.04 12.34
CA LEU A 60 -0.11 14.39 12.66
C LEU A 60 -1.12 15.40 12.14
N TRP A 61 -1.48 15.32 10.87
CA TRP A 61 -2.42 16.22 10.21
C TRP A 61 -3.37 15.47 9.29
N ILE A 62 -4.55 16.06 9.12
CA ILE A 62 -5.58 15.61 8.18
C ILE A 62 -6.20 16.83 7.51
N GLN A 63 -6.36 16.80 6.20
CA GLN A 63 -6.97 17.87 5.41
C GLN A 63 -7.90 17.28 4.36
N GLU A 64 -9.17 17.70 4.36
CA GLU A 64 -10.11 17.27 3.32
C GLU A 64 -9.72 17.88 1.97
N ARG A 65 -9.78 17.06 0.94
CA ARG A 65 -9.51 17.44 -0.46
C ARG A 65 -10.77 17.95 -1.12
N THR A 66 -10.63 18.97 -1.94
CA THR A 66 -11.74 19.54 -2.72
C THR A 66 -11.93 18.85 -4.06
N ASP A 67 -10.95 18.07 -4.53
CA ASP A 67 -10.92 17.37 -5.82
C ASP A 67 -11.21 15.87 -5.73
N ALA A 68 -11.99 15.46 -4.72
CA ALA A 68 -12.42 14.07 -4.54
C ALA A 68 -13.36 13.59 -5.66
N PRO A 69 -13.45 12.26 -5.92
CA PRO A 69 -14.47 11.69 -6.77
C PRO A 69 -15.89 12.03 -6.30
N ARG A 70 -16.86 12.06 -7.23
CA ARG A 70 -18.25 12.46 -6.90
C ARG A 70 -18.91 11.59 -5.81
N ASN A 71 -18.60 10.31 -5.80
CA ASN A 71 -19.13 9.31 -4.88
C ASN A 71 -18.35 9.17 -3.57
N ALA A 72 -17.25 9.93 -3.40
CA ALA A 72 -16.39 9.85 -2.24
C ALA A 72 -16.06 11.22 -1.65
N ARG A 73 -15.68 11.25 -0.37
CA ARG A 73 -14.85 12.30 0.25
C ARG A 73 -13.41 11.81 0.25
N ALA A 74 -12.46 12.71 0.25
CA ALA A 74 -11.05 12.37 0.28
C ALA A 74 -10.29 13.27 1.25
N TRP A 75 -9.27 12.72 1.89
CA TRP A 75 -8.37 13.44 2.79
C TRP A 75 -6.93 13.19 2.41
N ASN A 76 -6.13 14.25 2.47
CA ASN A 76 -4.69 14.14 2.62
C ASN A 76 -4.40 13.89 4.10
N ILE A 77 -3.46 13.00 4.37
CA ILE A 77 -3.01 12.64 5.71
C ILE A 77 -1.50 12.75 5.82
N ILE A 78 -1.02 13.20 7.00
CA ILE A 78 0.35 12.99 7.44
C ILE A 78 0.28 12.08 8.66
N TYR A 79 1.00 10.99 8.61
CA TYR A 79 0.92 9.94 9.63
C TYR A 79 2.29 9.38 9.99
N VAL A 80 2.36 8.72 11.14
CA VAL A 80 3.58 8.11 11.66
C VAL A 80 3.77 6.70 11.08
N THR A 81 4.98 6.42 10.60
CA THR A 81 5.40 5.10 10.10
C THR A 81 6.79 4.73 10.62
N GLU A 82 7.20 3.49 10.38
CA GLU A 82 8.55 3.02 10.69
C GLU A 82 9.50 3.30 9.52
N GLY A 83 10.61 3.95 9.79
CA GLY A 83 11.66 4.28 8.83
C GLY A 83 12.75 3.22 8.70
N ALA A 84 13.75 3.50 7.84
CA ALA A 84 14.83 2.58 7.49
C ALA A 84 15.66 2.11 8.70
N ASN A 85 15.91 2.97 9.66
CA ASN A 85 16.68 2.69 10.89
C ASN A 85 15.81 2.14 12.03
N LYS A 86 14.58 1.67 11.75
CA LYS A 86 13.56 1.23 12.72
C LYS A 86 13.08 2.35 13.67
N GLY A 87 13.51 3.57 13.46
CA GLY A 87 12.93 4.76 14.10
C GLY A 87 11.58 5.11 13.49
N LEU A 88 10.84 5.99 14.17
CA LEU A 88 9.59 6.54 13.64
C LEU A 88 9.87 7.79 12.80
N GLU A 89 9.15 7.90 11.70
CA GLU A 89 9.16 9.04 10.80
C GLU A 89 7.75 9.35 10.31
N TYR A 90 7.58 10.47 9.62
CA TYR A 90 6.31 10.82 9.01
C TYR A 90 6.27 10.40 7.53
N ALA A 91 5.10 9.98 7.09
CA ALA A 91 4.78 9.80 5.68
C ALA A 91 3.48 10.53 5.35
N SER A 92 3.29 10.86 4.07
CA SER A 92 2.03 11.38 3.56
C SER A 92 1.22 10.30 2.84
N GLY A 93 -0.06 10.60 2.61
CA GLY A 93 -0.95 9.71 1.89
C GLY A 93 -2.34 10.28 1.71
N GLU A 94 -3.25 9.44 1.25
CA GLU A 94 -4.64 9.79 0.98
C GLU A 94 -5.59 8.73 1.51
N VAL A 95 -6.78 9.17 1.92
CA VAL A 95 -7.88 8.28 2.29
C VAL A 95 -9.14 8.72 1.56
N TYR A 96 -9.77 7.78 0.86
CA TYR A 96 -11.03 7.96 0.15
C TYR A 96 -12.14 7.22 0.88
N VAL A 97 -13.24 7.92 1.18
CA VAL A 97 -14.37 7.39 1.96
C VAL A 97 -15.65 7.58 1.15
N PRO A 98 -16.47 6.54 0.93
CA PRO A 98 -17.75 6.66 0.27
C PRO A 98 -18.66 7.71 0.94
N ARG A 99 -19.35 8.54 0.14
CA ARG A 99 -20.32 9.51 0.66
C ARG A 99 -21.58 8.85 1.22
N ALA A 100 -21.94 7.67 0.73
CA ALA A 100 -23.05 6.91 1.27
C ALA A 100 -22.84 6.62 2.76
N ALA A 101 -23.89 6.74 3.57
CA ALA A 101 -23.82 6.44 5.00
C ALA A 101 -23.44 4.98 5.24
N ALA A 102 -22.57 4.75 6.23
CA ALA A 102 -22.23 3.39 6.66
C ALA A 102 -23.34 2.80 7.52
N THR A 103 -23.81 1.62 7.18
CA THR A 103 -24.77 0.83 7.99
C THR A 103 -24.07 -0.25 8.82
N ALA A 104 -22.78 -0.50 8.54
CA ALA A 104 -21.89 -1.43 9.22
C ALA A 104 -20.45 -0.93 9.05
N PRO A 105 -19.47 -1.48 9.77
CA PRO A 105 -18.06 -1.17 9.51
C PRO A 105 -17.72 -1.40 8.03
N ARG A 106 -17.10 -0.40 7.39
CA ARG A 106 -16.73 -0.48 5.99
C ARG A 106 -15.51 -1.37 5.79
N ARG A 107 -15.43 -1.95 4.62
CA ARG A 107 -14.29 -2.73 4.14
C ARG A 107 -13.17 -1.78 3.75
N LEU A 108 -11.95 -2.08 4.17
CA LEU A 108 -10.77 -1.28 3.86
C LEU A 108 -9.96 -1.93 2.75
N LEU A 109 -9.60 -1.13 1.74
CA LEU A 109 -8.59 -1.50 0.75
C LEU A 109 -7.37 -0.60 0.91
N VAL A 110 -6.20 -1.21 1.00
CA VAL A 110 -4.93 -0.49 0.89
C VAL A 110 -4.48 -0.56 -0.56
N TRP A 111 -4.24 0.59 -1.16
CA TRP A 111 -3.73 0.69 -2.51
C TRP A 111 -2.26 1.08 -2.50
N GLY A 112 -1.39 0.15 -2.93
CA GLY A 112 0.00 0.41 -3.26
C GLY A 112 0.09 1.11 -4.61
N VAL A 113 0.54 2.36 -4.60
CA VAL A 113 0.68 3.17 -5.82
C VAL A 113 1.87 2.71 -6.66
N GLY A 114 1.76 2.80 -7.98
CA GLY A 114 2.88 2.68 -8.90
C GLY A 114 3.81 3.89 -8.80
N THR A 115 4.93 3.86 -9.50
CA THR A 115 5.96 4.92 -9.48
C THR A 115 5.38 6.28 -9.90
N PRO A 116 5.25 7.25 -8.97
CA PRO A 116 4.67 8.56 -9.30
C PRO A 116 5.73 9.60 -9.70
N GLY A 117 7.00 9.27 -9.51
CA GLY A 117 8.16 10.15 -9.62
C GLY A 117 9.00 10.15 -8.34
N PHE A 118 10.04 10.99 -8.29
CA PHE A 118 11.06 10.90 -7.24
C PHE A 118 11.23 12.17 -6.41
N GLN A 119 10.57 13.27 -6.77
CA GLN A 119 10.57 14.50 -5.95
C GLN A 119 9.23 14.64 -5.22
N ASP A 120 9.22 15.38 -4.12
CA ASP A 120 8.06 15.53 -3.24
C ASP A 120 6.79 16.01 -3.95
N SER A 121 6.93 16.89 -4.95
CA SER A 121 5.77 17.38 -5.73
C SER A 121 5.09 16.28 -6.57
N CYS A 122 5.73 15.13 -6.73
CA CYS A 122 5.18 13.98 -7.47
C CYS A 122 4.32 13.07 -6.58
N ALA A 123 4.38 13.28 -5.27
CA ALA A 123 3.57 12.50 -4.34
C ALA A 123 2.08 12.56 -4.72
N PRO A 124 1.39 11.42 -4.77
CA PRO A 124 -0.03 11.37 -5.07
C PRO A 124 -0.87 12.34 -4.24
N SER A 125 -0.60 12.45 -2.93
CA SER A 125 -1.34 13.33 -2.02
C SER A 125 -1.13 14.83 -2.34
N ARG A 126 0.02 15.19 -2.92
CA ARG A 126 0.34 16.59 -3.30
C ARG A 126 -0.21 16.99 -4.66
N THR A 127 -0.47 16.00 -5.51
CA THR A 127 -0.89 16.23 -6.89
C THR A 127 -2.41 16.19 -7.00
N PRO A 128 -3.04 17.12 -7.74
CA PRO A 128 -4.48 17.06 -7.98
C PRO A 128 -4.89 15.71 -8.58
N LEU A 129 -5.92 15.08 -8.01
CA LEU A 129 -6.39 13.74 -8.39
C LEU A 129 -6.61 13.60 -9.90
N TYR A 130 -7.20 14.63 -10.53
CA TYR A 130 -7.53 14.62 -11.94
C TYR A 130 -6.37 15.04 -12.88
N ARG A 131 -5.20 15.40 -12.33
CA ARG A 131 -4.00 15.70 -13.13
C ARG A 131 -3.11 14.49 -13.35
N GLN A 132 -2.97 13.63 -12.33
CA GLN A 132 -2.18 12.41 -12.43
C GLN A 132 -3.06 11.23 -12.83
N ASN A 133 -2.72 10.57 -13.93
CA ASN A 133 -3.31 9.27 -14.34
C ASN A 133 -4.84 9.23 -14.29
N ARG A 134 -5.51 10.21 -14.93
CA ARG A 134 -6.99 10.22 -15.06
C ARG A 134 -7.55 8.91 -15.59
N THR A 135 -6.79 8.18 -16.40
CA THR A 135 -7.22 6.96 -17.07
C THR A 135 -7.13 5.72 -16.18
N THR A 136 -6.27 5.73 -15.15
CA THR A 136 -6.01 4.54 -14.34
C THR A 136 -6.50 4.67 -12.90
N ARG A 137 -6.10 5.76 -12.22
CA ARG A 137 -6.32 5.92 -10.78
C ARG A 137 -7.76 6.31 -10.44
N VAL A 138 -8.32 7.32 -11.11
CA VAL A 138 -9.65 7.83 -10.78
C VAL A 138 -10.73 6.78 -11.01
N PRO A 139 -10.83 6.09 -12.17
CA PRO A 139 -11.83 5.06 -12.39
C PRO A 139 -11.76 3.92 -11.36
N ALA A 140 -10.55 3.51 -10.96
CA ALA A 140 -10.40 2.44 -9.98
C ALA A 140 -10.87 2.89 -8.59
N ILE A 141 -10.55 4.12 -8.13
CA ILE A 141 -11.04 4.67 -6.87
C ILE A 141 -12.57 4.78 -6.91
N GLU A 142 -13.15 5.29 -8.00
CA GLU A 142 -14.60 5.43 -8.17
C GLU A 142 -15.28 4.06 -8.09
N ALA A 143 -14.79 3.06 -8.82
CA ALA A 143 -15.36 1.71 -8.80
C ALA A 143 -15.32 1.07 -7.40
N LEU A 144 -14.24 1.29 -6.65
CA LEU A 144 -14.10 0.76 -5.28
C LEU A 144 -15.00 1.51 -4.30
N THR A 145 -15.05 2.84 -4.37
CA THR A 145 -15.87 3.65 -3.45
C THR A 145 -17.36 3.52 -3.74
N GLU A 146 -17.78 3.26 -4.99
CA GLU A 146 -19.17 2.89 -5.33
C GLU A 146 -19.62 1.58 -4.67
N ARG A 147 -18.69 0.64 -4.47
CA ARG A 147 -18.94 -0.61 -3.74
C ARG A 147 -18.85 -0.46 -2.21
N GLY A 148 -18.65 0.75 -1.72
CA GLY A 148 -18.60 1.03 -0.28
C GLY A 148 -17.23 0.81 0.37
N TYR A 149 -16.17 0.58 -0.40
CA TYR A 149 -14.82 0.47 0.12
C TYR A 149 -14.26 1.82 0.54
N VAL A 150 -13.58 1.84 1.69
CA VAL A 150 -12.62 2.89 2.01
C VAL A 150 -11.30 2.50 1.36
N VAL A 151 -10.65 3.46 0.71
CA VAL A 151 -9.34 3.24 0.08
C VAL A 151 -8.29 4.09 0.79
N ALA A 152 -7.27 3.46 1.36
CA ALA A 152 -6.12 4.13 1.96
C ALA A 152 -4.89 3.95 1.06
N MET A 153 -4.14 5.02 0.82
CA MET A 153 -2.96 5.06 -0.03
C MET A 153 -1.83 5.77 0.70
N SER A 154 -0.63 5.20 0.65
CA SER A 154 0.59 5.84 1.11
C SER A 154 1.34 6.45 -0.07
N ASP A 155 1.95 7.62 0.13
CA ASP A 155 2.97 8.13 -0.79
C ASP A 155 4.33 7.43 -0.57
N TYR A 156 4.41 6.60 0.47
CA TYR A 156 5.61 5.95 1.02
C TYR A 156 6.53 6.93 1.76
N GLN A 157 7.56 6.40 2.41
CA GLN A 157 8.53 7.20 3.16
C GLN A 157 9.35 8.08 2.20
N GLY A 158 9.59 9.32 2.62
CA GLY A 158 10.46 10.27 1.92
C GLY A 158 9.97 10.70 0.55
N LEU A 159 8.67 10.53 0.27
CA LEU A 159 8.00 11.12 -0.88
C LEU A 159 6.83 11.97 -0.37
N GLY A 160 6.76 13.23 -0.80
CA GLY A 160 5.73 14.18 -0.37
C GLY A 160 6.00 14.87 0.96
N VAL A 161 6.88 14.34 1.77
CA VAL A 161 7.35 14.90 3.05
C VAL A 161 8.86 14.84 3.10
N PRO A 162 9.54 15.68 3.94
CA PRO A 162 10.99 15.65 4.03
C PRO A 162 11.53 14.26 4.35
N GLY A 163 12.56 13.83 3.60
CA GLY A 163 13.21 12.53 3.78
C GLY A 163 13.82 12.01 2.48
N GLY A 164 14.44 10.86 2.53
CA GLY A 164 14.89 10.14 1.35
C GLY A 164 13.84 9.10 0.92
N MET A 165 13.46 9.09 -0.34
CA MET A 165 12.50 8.10 -0.84
C MET A 165 13.15 6.71 -0.93
N ALA A 166 12.69 5.77 -0.10
CA ALA A 166 13.10 4.36 -0.15
C ALA A 166 12.39 3.64 -1.32
N TYR A 167 12.68 4.07 -2.55
CA TYR A 167 12.04 3.55 -3.75
C TYR A 167 12.32 2.07 -3.93
N LEU A 168 11.23 1.29 -4.08
CA LEU A 168 11.27 -0.16 -4.22
C LEU A 168 11.99 -0.91 -3.07
N ASP A 169 12.10 -0.30 -1.88
CA ASP A 169 12.37 -1.05 -0.65
C ASP A 169 11.06 -1.67 -0.16
N GLY A 170 10.84 -2.93 -0.51
CA GLY A 170 9.55 -3.59 -0.30
C GLY A 170 9.10 -3.61 1.17
N PRO A 171 9.96 -3.99 2.14
CA PRO A 171 9.60 -3.95 3.56
C PRO A 171 9.17 -2.58 4.06
N LEU A 172 9.90 -1.51 3.71
CA LEU A 172 9.58 -0.16 4.16
C LEU A 172 8.24 0.31 3.57
N GLN A 173 8.04 0.11 2.26
CA GLN A 173 6.80 0.51 1.60
C GLN A 173 5.58 -0.26 2.12
N ALA A 174 5.74 -1.55 2.43
CA ALA A 174 4.69 -2.36 3.04
C ALA A 174 4.29 -1.84 4.43
N LYS A 175 5.27 -1.45 5.25
CA LYS A 175 5.05 -0.85 6.57
C LYS A 175 4.28 0.46 6.46
N ALA A 176 4.71 1.38 5.60
CA ALA A 176 4.00 2.63 5.36
C ALA A 176 2.55 2.42 4.90
N SER A 177 2.32 1.41 4.07
CA SER A 177 0.99 1.06 3.59
C SER A 177 0.06 0.57 4.72
N PHE A 178 0.55 -0.28 5.63
CA PHE A 178 -0.22 -0.67 6.81
C PHE A 178 -0.44 0.50 7.79
N ASP A 179 0.54 1.39 7.92
CA ASP A 179 0.41 2.56 8.80
C ASP A 179 -0.58 3.59 8.23
N ALA A 180 -0.69 3.72 6.89
CA ALA A 180 -1.77 4.45 6.24
C ALA A 180 -3.14 3.83 6.53
N ALA A 181 -3.24 2.49 6.56
CA ALA A 181 -4.47 1.81 6.98
C ALA A 181 -4.84 2.11 8.43
N ARG A 182 -3.86 2.09 9.35
CA ARG A 182 -4.06 2.50 10.76
C ARG A 182 -4.52 3.95 10.88
N ALA A 183 -3.93 4.84 10.07
CA ALA A 183 -4.33 6.24 10.01
C ALA A 183 -5.78 6.39 9.52
N ALA A 184 -6.18 5.63 8.50
CA ALA A 184 -7.56 5.61 8.01
C ALA A 184 -8.57 5.17 9.07
N MET A 185 -8.23 4.23 9.97
CA MET A 185 -9.09 3.83 11.09
C MET A 185 -9.35 4.97 12.09
N LYS A 186 -8.51 6.00 12.11
CA LYS A 186 -8.66 7.17 13.00
C LYS A 186 -9.52 8.28 12.41
N ILE A 187 -9.96 8.13 11.16
CA ILE A 187 -10.88 9.04 10.50
C ILE A 187 -12.31 8.59 10.83
N PRO A 188 -13.11 9.33 11.62
CA PRO A 188 -14.42 8.88 12.07
C PRO A 188 -15.36 8.53 10.91
N GLU A 189 -15.30 9.31 9.83
CA GLU A 189 -16.11 9.11 8.63
C GLU A 189 -15.77 7.82 7.89
N ALA A 190 -14.55 7.30 8.04
CA ALA A 190 -14.14 6.06 7.41
C ALA A 190 -14.88 4.86 7.99
N SER A 191 -15.08 4.81 9.33
CA SER A 191 -15.82 3.74 10.00
C SER A 191 -15.45 2.34 9.50
N VAL A 192 -14.16 2.03 9.42
CA VAL A 192 -13.63 0.76 8.88
C VAL A 192 -13.50 -0.31 9.95
N GLY A 193 -13.63 -1.57 9.53
CA GLY A 193 -13.29 -2.75 10.32
C GLY A 193 -11.80 -3.10 10.23
N ASN A 194 -11.43 -4.26 10.78
CA ASN A 194 -10.05 -4.77 10.76
C ASN A 194 -9.75 -5.71 9.58
N GLU A 195 -10.75 -6.04 8.77
CA GLU A 195 -10.52 -6.79 7.53
C GLU A 195 -9.99 -5.86 6.45
N VAL A 196 -8.92 -6.27 5.77
CA VAL A 196 -8.25 -5.46 4.75
C VAL A 196 -7.92 -6.26 3.49
N GLY A 197 -8.21 -5.68 2.34
CA GLY A 197 -7.69 -6.14 1.06
C GLY A 197 -6.50 -5.29 0.64
N LEU A 198 -5.51 -5.89 -0.04
CA LEU A 198 -4.34 -5.17 -0.53
C LEU A 198 -4.32 -5.22 -2.05
N TYR A 199 -4.27 -4.05 -2.69
CA TYR A 199 -4.20 -3.89 -4.14
C TYR A 199 -3.03 -3.00 -4.49
N GLY A 200 -2.25 -3.37 -5.52
CA GLY A 200 -1.11 -2.54 -5.89
C GLY A 200 -0.63 -2.78 -7.31
N PHE A 201 -0.11 -1.73 -7.94
CA PHE A 201 0.40 -1.75 -9.30
C PHE A 201 1.90 -1.47 -9.34
N SER A 202 2.66 -2.20 -10.15
CA SER A 202 4.10 -1.97 -10.37
C SER A 202 4.88 -1.97 -9.03
N GLN A 203 5.48 -0.83 -8.65
CA GLN A 203 6.04 -0.59 -7.32
C GLN A 203 5.06 -1.01 -6.21
N GLY A 204 3.80 -0.62 -6.32
CA GLY A 204 2.76 -1.02 -5.37
C GLY A 204 2.41 -2.50 -5.42
N GLY A 205 2.61 -3.15 -6.57
CA GLY A 205 2.46 -4.61 -6.71
C GLY A 205 3.50 -5.36 -5.85
N GLN A 206 4.75 -4.91 -5.85
CA GLN A 206 5.78 -5.40 -4.93
C GLN A 206 5.41 -5.10 -3.48
N THR A 207 4.96 -3.87 -3.22
CA THR A 207 4.55 -3.44 -1.87
C THR A 207 3.51 -4.37 -1.26
N VAL A 208 2.47 -4.77 -2.01
CA VAL A 208 1.41 -5.64 -1.46
C VAL A 208 1.86 -7.09 -1.29
N LEU A 209 2.82 -7.58 -2.07
CA LEU A 209 3.46 -8.88 -1.82
C LEU A 209 4.20 -8.85 -0.48
N TRP A 210 5.01 -7.82 -0.23
CA TRP A 210 5.69 -7.63 1.05
C TRP A 210 4.72 -7.38 2.21
N ALA A 211 3.64 -6.65 1.99
CA ALA A 211 2.61 -6.44 3.00
C ALA A 211 1.95 -7.76 3.42
N ALA A 212 1.64 -8.65 2.49
CA ALA A 212 1.13 -9.97 2.82
C ALA A 212 2.12 -10.81 3.64
N ASN A 213 3.42 -10.74 3.32
CA ASN A 213 4.48 -11.41 4.09
C ASN A 213 4.57 -10.85 5.53
N LEU A 214 4.53 -9.53 5.67
CA LEU A 214 4.71 -8.85 6.96
C LEU A 214 3.42 -8.76 7.81
N ALA A 215 2.25 -9.13 7.26
CA ALA A 215 0.96 -8.92 7.93
C ALA A 215 0.94 -9.44 9.37
N ALA A 216 1.33 -10.69 9.58
CA ALA A 216 1.29 -11.31 10.91
C ALA A 216 2.29 -10.72 11.91
N SER A 217 3.44 -10.21 11.45
CA SER A 217 4.49 -9.68 12.32
C SER A 217 4.41 -8.18 12.56
N TYR A 218 3.98 -7.44 11.55
CA TYR A 218 3.94 -5.97 11.59
C TYR A 218 2.57 -5.38 11.87
N ALA A 219 1.51 -6.02 11.37
CA ALA A 219 0.13 -5.52 11.44
C ALA A 219 -0.86 -6.62 11.86
N PRO A 220 -0.62 -7.32 13.01
CA PRO A 220 -1.41 -8.48 13.45
C PRO A 220 -2.86 -8.13 13.77
N GLU A 221 -3.20 -6.86 13.95
CA GLU A 221 -4.56 -6.37 14.13
C GLU A 221 -5.40 -6.44 12.85
N PHE A 222 -4.78 -6.49 11.67
CA PHE A 222 -5.49 -6.61 10.41
C PHE A 222 -5.60 -8.07 9.96
N LYS A 223 -6.80 -8.43 9.52
CA LYS A 223 -7.04 -9.67 8.79
C LYS A 223 -6.97 -9.39 7.29
N VAL A 224 -5.87 -9.78 6.65
CA VAL A 224 -5.73 -9.65 5.19
C VAL A 224 -6.60 -10.71 4.52
N VAL A 225 -7.64 -10.28 3.79
CA VAL A 225 -8.61 -11.17 3.13
C VAL A 225 -8.16 -11.61 1.73
N GLY A 226 -7.21 -10.91 1.14
CA GLY A 226 -6.62 -11.23 -0.16
C GLY A 226 -5.75 -10.09 -0.67
N ILE A 227 -4.88 -10.42 -1.63
CA ILE A 227 -4.02 -9.44 -2.29
C ILE A 227 -4.17 -9.49 -3.81
N ALA A 228 -4.04 -8.32 -4.46
CA ALA A 228 -4.10 -8.20 -5.91
C ALA A 228 -2.88 -7.40 -6.44
N PRO A 229 -1.70 -8.03 -6.55
CA PRO A 229 -0.55 -7.43 -7.22
C PRO A 229 -0.75 -7.41 -8.74
N ILE A 230 -0.65 -6.21 -9.33
CA ILE A 230 -0.77 -5.95 -10.76
C ILE A 230 0.59 -5.56 -11.29
N ALA A 231 1.12 -6.28 -12.27
CA ALA A 231 2.42 -6.05 -12.88
C ALA A 231 3.53 -5.77 -11.83
N PRO A 232 3.69 -6.63 -10.80
CA PRO A 232 4.52 -6.32 -9.64
C PRO A 232 5.99 -6.17 -10.03
N ALA A 233 6.61 -5.04 -9.69
CA ALA A 233 8.05 -4.81 -9.83
C ALA A 233 8.80 -5.67 -8.82
N SER A 234 9.01 -6.94 -9.13
CA SER A 234 9.63 -7.96 -8.29
C SER A 234 10.72 -8.71 -9.05
N ARG A 235 11.41 -9.64 -8.39
CA ARG A 235 12.58 -10.32 -8.96
C ARG A 235 13.69 -9.33 -9.29
N HIS A 236 14.05 -8.52 -8.30
CA HIS A 236 14.90 -7.35 -8.48
C HIS A 236 16.27 -7.63 -9.07
N LEU A 237 16.86 -8.80 -8.78
CA LEU A 237 18.10 -9.20 -9.42
C LEU A 237 17.89 -9.48 -10.92
N ASP A 238 16.86 -10.26 -11.27
CA ASP A 238 16.54 -10.60 -12.66
C ASP A 238 16.11 -9.34 -13.42
N LEU A 239 15.30 -8.49 -12.79
CA LEU A 239 14.88 -7.19 -13.32
C LEU A 239 16.09 -6.28 -13.54
N SER A 240 17.11 -6.31 -12.65
CA SER A 240 18.34 -5.53 -12.84
C SER A 240 19.12 -5.97 -14.06
N PHE A 241 19.23 -7.28 -14.30
CA PHE A 241 19.89 -7.77 -15.51
C PHE A 241 19.11 -7.43 -16.79
N TYR A 242 17.78 -7.44 -16.71
CA TYR A 242 16.91 -7.03 -17.81
C TYR A 242 17.10 -5.53 -18.13
N ASP A 243 17.04 -4.67 -17.12
CA ASP A 243 17.18 -3.22 -17.27
C ASP A 243 18.51 -2.84 -17.92
N LEU A 244 19.60 -3.56 -17.62
CA LEU A 244 20.92 -3.32 -18.23
C LEU A 244 20.95 -3.56 -19.75
N GLY A 245 19.97 -4.27 -20.30
CA GLY A 245 19.80 -4.51 -21.73
C GLY A 245 18.83 -3.57 -22.42
N ILE A 246 18.14 -2.70 -21.67
CA ILE A 246 17.06 -1.84 -22.17
C ILE A 246 17.36 -0.38 -21.79
N PRO A 247 17.83 0.46 -22.72
CA PRO A 247 18.18 1.87 -22.41
C PRO A 247 17.04 2.65 -21.76
N GLU A 248 15.80 2.41 -22.17
CA GLU A 248 14.59 3.04 -21.64
C GLU A 248 14.39 2.76 -20.14
N ASN A 249 14.91 1.63 -19.64
CA ASN A 249 14.82 1.24 -18.24
C ASN A 249 15.95 1.78 -17.35
N ALA A 250 16.94 2.47 -17.93
CA ALA A 250 18.09 3.00 -17.18
C ALA A 250 17.65 3.90 -16.01
N GLY A 251 16.61 4.72 -16.21
CA GLY A 251 16.04 5.58 -15.17
C GLY A 251 15.47 4.77 -13.99
N TYR A 252 14.77 3.67 -14.26
CA TYR A 252 14.25 2.76 -13.22
C TYR A 252 15.38 2.09 -12.44
N PHE A 253 16.41 1.60 -13.14
CA PHE A 253 17.56 0.99 -12.48
C PHE A 253 18.24 1.96 -11.52
N ILE A 254 18.60 3.17 -12.00
CA ILE A 254 19.30 4.19 -11.21
C ILE A 254 18.46 4.59 -10.00
N ALA A 255 17.18 4.87 -10.20
CA ALA A 255 16.27 5.25 -9.11
C ALA A 255 16.09 4.12 -8.08
N ARG A 256 16.02 2.87 -8.52
CA ARG A 256 15.94 1.70 -7.62
C ARG A 256 17.19 1.57 -6.76
N MET A 257 18.39 1.73 -7.34
CA MET A 257 19.62 1.68 -6.57
C MET A 257 19.68 2.83 -5.56
N ALA A 258 19.31 4.03 -5.95
CA ALA A 258 19.23 5.18 -5.06
C ALA A 258 18.23 4.94 -3.91
N GLY A 259 17.05 4.42 -4.21
CA GLY A 259 16.02 4.11 -3.20
C GLY A 259 16.44 3.02 -2.22
N LEU A 260 17.05 1.95 -2.70
CA LEU A 260 17.59 0.88 -1.83
C LEU A 260 18.72 1.40 -0.94
N GLN A 261 19.55 2.32 -1.41
CA GLN A 261 20.59 2.91 -0.56
C GLN A 261 19.98 3.77 0.57
N VAL A 262 18.84 4.41 0.36
CA VAL A 262 18.15 5.14 1.45
C VAL A 262 17.77 4.18 2.59
N GLY A 263 17.22 3.02 2.26
CA GLY A 263 16.91 1.96 3.22
C GLY A 263 18.14 1.25 3.81
N HIS A 264 19.26 1.29 3.08
CA HIS A 264 20.49 0.53 3.35
C HIS A 264 21.73 1.40 3.16
N PRO A 265 22.01 2.33 4.11
CA PRO A 265 23.07 3.35 3.97
C PRO A 265 24.48 2.75 3.93
N GLU A 266 24.66 1.49 4.28
CA GLU A 266 25.92 0.75 4.13
C GLU A 266 26.29 0.49 2.66
N LEU A 267 25.30 0.52 1.75
CA LEU A 267 25.53 0.37 0.30
C LEU A 267 26.10 1.66 -0.29
N GLN A 268 27.05 1.54 -1.19
CA GLN A 268 27.64 2.68 -1.88
C GLN A 268 27.22 2.70 -3.35
N LEU A 269 26.52 3.76 -3.78
CA LEU A 269 26.06 3.89 -5.18
C LEU A 269 27.20 3.81 -6.20
N ARG A 270 28.39 4.32 -5.85
CA ARG A 270 29.59 4.25 -6.72
C ARG A 270 30.05 2.81 -7.01
N ASP A 271 29.64 1.85 -6.21
CA ASP A 271 30.01 0.45 -6.42
C ASP A 271 29.14 -0.21 -7.51
N ILE A 272 27.92 0.31 -7.73
CA ILE A 272 27.00 -0.20 -8.75
C ILE A 272 26.76 0.77 -9.91
N LEU A 273 26.85 2.08 -9.69
CA LEU A 273 26.72 3.09 -10.75
C LEU A 273 28.10 3.50 -11.26
N THR A 274 28.22 3.69 -12.58
CA THR A 274 29.36 4.33 -13.20
C THR A 274 29.33 5.85 -12.97
N PRO A 275 30.36 6.63 -13.35
CA PRO A 275 30.26 8.08 -13.32
C PRO A 275 29.05 8.61 -14.09
N ALA A 276 28.74 8.06 -15.28
CA ALA A 276 27.56 8.45 -16.06
C ALA A 276 26.23 8.17 -15.31
N GLY A 277 26.12 7.03 -14.63
CA GLY A 277 24.97 6.73 -13.78
C GLY A 277 24.86 7.64 -12.55
N MET A 278 25.98 8.00 -11.93
CA MET A 278 26.02 8.92 -10.79
C MET A 278 25.59 10.34 -11.17
N GLU A 279 25.92 10.81 -12.39
CA GLU A 279 25.48 12.11 -12.93
C GLU A 279 23.97 12.20 -13.13
N MET A 280 23.24 11.07 -13.18
CA MET A 280 21.79 11.04 -13.30
C MET A 280 21.07 11.23 -11.95
N LEU A 281 21.72 11.02 -10.83
CA LEU A 281 21.07 11.14 -9.51
C LEU A 281 20.42 12.51 -9.26
N PRO A 282 21.07 13.67 -9.55
CA PRO A 282 20.42 14.97 -9.41
C PRO A 282 19.19 15.14 -10.30
N VAL A 283 19.13 14.46 -11.45
CA VAL A 283 17.99 14.55 -12.39
C VAL A 283 16.69 14.05 -11.75
N MET A 284 16.76 13.16 -10.78
CA MET A 284 15.61 12.69 -10.00
C MET A 284 14.85 13.84 -9.32
N SER A 285 15.52 14.96 -9.03
CA SER A 285 14.92 16.14 -8.42
C SER A 285 14.44 17.21 -9.41
N TRP A 286 14.61 17.01 -10.73
CA TRP A 286 14.21 18.01 -11.72
C TRP A 286 12.71 17.98 -12.03
N GLY A 287 12.09 16.82 -11.86
CA GLY A 287 10.67 16.60 -12.10
C GLY A 287 10.27 15.15 -11.83
N CYS A 288 9.05 14.80 -12.24
CA CYS A 288 8.53 13.47 -11.88
C CYS A 288 9.10 12.35 -12.76
N TYR A 289 9.37 12.65 -14.03
CA TYR A 289 9.74 11.65 -15.03
C TYR A 289 10.99 11.99 -15.83
N GLU A 290 11.66 13.09 -15.53
CA GLU A 290 12.83 13.60 -16.26
C GLU A 290 14.00 12.62 -16.25
N ILE A 291 14.15 11.85 -15.17
CA ILE A 291 15.19 10.83 -15.08
C ILE A 291 15.06 9.78 -16.18
N PHE A 292 13.85 9.38 -16.55
CA PHE A 292 13.63 8.38 -17.59
C PHE A 292 14.08 8.90 -18.94
N ALA A 293 13.59 10.08 -19.33
CA ALA A 293 13.93 10.70 -20.62
C ALA A 293 15.43 11.06 -20.73
N LYS A 294 16.10 11.37 -19.61
CA LYS A 294 17.52 11.68 -19.60
C LYS A 294 18.40 10.45 -19.59
N ALA A 295 18.03 9.45 -18.80
CA ALA A 295 18.80 8.22 -18.69
C ALA A 295 18.75 7.38 -19.98
N GLU A 296 17.64 7.39 -20.71
CA GLU A 296 17.51 6.77 -22.04
C GLU A 296 18.53 7.32 -23.06
N GLN A 297 18.97 8.57 -22.89
CA GLN A 297 19.94 9.22 -23.78
C GLN A 297 21.40 8.92 -23.46
N LEU A 298 21.67 8.15 -22.38
CA LEU A 298 23.03 7.77 -22.00
C LEU A 298 23.65 6.89 -23.07
N LYS A 299 24.85 7.29 -23.52
CA LYS A 299 25.64 6.52 -24.48
C LYS A 299 26.69 5.63 -23.81
N GLU A 300 27.07 6.00 -22.59
CA GLU A 300 28.01 5.27 -21.77
C GLU A 300 27.25 4.32 -20.81
N PRO A 301 27.83 3.20 -20.44
CA PRO A 301 27.24 2.33 -19.44
C PRO A 301 26.96 3.09 -18.15
N TYR A 302 25.74 3.01 -17.63
CA TYR A 302 25.32 3.69 -16.40
C TYR A 302 25.52 2.84 -15.14
N ALA A 303 25.76 1.54 -15.30
CA ALA A 303 25.91 0.61 -14.19
C ALA A 303 27.11 -0.33 -14.38
N ARG A 304 27.65 -0.79 -13.27
CA ARG A 304 28.71 -1.78 -13.18
C ARG A 304 28.10 -3.17 -13.06
N ARG A 305 28.09 -3.93 -14.15
CA ARG A 305 27.50 -5.28 -14.18
C ARG A 305 28.13 -6.23 -13.17
N GLU A 306 29.42 -6.06 -12.88
CA GLU A 306 30.15 -6.81 -11.88
C GLU A 306 29.62 -6.66 -10.45
N ALA A 307 28.92 -5.54 -10.16
CA ALA A 307 28.26 -5.34 -8.87
C ALA A 307 27.08 -6.29 -8.64
N LEU A 308 26.59 -6.94 -9.70
CA LEU A 308 25.53 -7.97 -9.65
C LEU A 308 26.10 -9.39 -9.58
N ALA A 309 27.43 -9.56 -9.50
CA ALA A 309 28.06 -10.86 -9.36
C ALA A 309 27.78 -11.51 -7.99
N GLU A 310 27.90 -12.82 -7.93
CA GLU A 310 27.73 -13.58 -6.69
C GLU A 310 28.69 -13.08 -5.60
N GLY A 311 28.17 -12.96 -4.37
CA GLY A 311 28.94 -12.50 -3.20
C GLY A 311 29.07 -10.98 -3.06
N THR A 312 28.53 -10.18 -3.99
CA THR A 312 28.56 -8.72 -3.85
C THR A 312 27.43 -8.20 -2.93
N PRO A 313 27.66 -7.07 -2.21
CA PRO A 313 26.66 -6.49 -1.34
C PRO A 313 25.36 -6.09 -2.08
N TRP A 314 25.49 -5.57 -3.30
CA TRP A 314 24.33 -5.15 -4.10
C TRP A 314 23.48 -6.33 -4.54
N ARG A 315 24.11 -7.42 -5.01
CA ARG A 315 23.37 -8.65 -5.33
C ARG A 315 22.64 -9.19 -4.11
N ALA A 316 23.32 -9.32 -2.99
CA ALA A 316 22.72 -9.80 -1.74
C ALA A 316 21.52 -8.94 -1.32
N ARG A 317 21.59 -7.61 -1.52
CA ARG A 317 20.49 -6.69 -1.22
C ARG A 317 19.30 -6.87 -2.16
N LEU A 318 19.57 -7.01 -3.47
CA LEU A 318 18.50 -7.23 -4.45
C LEU A 318 17.78 -8.56 -4.20
N GLU A 319 18.53 -9.64 -3.93
CA GLU A 319 17.97 -10.94 -3.56
C GLU A 319 17.14 -10.85 -2.26
N ALA A 320 17.64 -10.14 -1.24
CA ALA A 320 16.92 -9.95 0.01
C ALA A 320 15.62 -9.14 -0.18
N ASN A 321 15.60 -8.20 -1.12
CA ASN A 321 14.41 -7.42 -1.45
C ASN A 321 13.33 -8.22 -2.19
N ASP A 322 13.65 -9.43 -2.65
CA ASP A 322 12.72 -10.39 -3.24
C ASP A 322 12.26 -11.48 -2.24
N GLN A 323 12.70 -11.40 -0.98
CA GLN A 323 12.32 -12.38 0.06
C GLN A 323 10.93 -12.09 0.67
N PHE A 324 9.97 -11.68 -0.16
CA PHE A 324 8.57 -11.57 0.26
C PHE A 324 7.89 -12.95 0.42
N LEU A 325 8.53 -14.02 -0.01
CA LEU A 325 8.05 -15.39 0.20
C LEU A 325 8.71 -16.03 1.45
N PRO A 326 7.99 -16.92 2.16
CA PRO A 326 6.64 -17.42 1.87
C PRO A 326 5.55 -16.41 2.25
N LEU A 327 4.44 -16.40 1.48
CA LEU A 327 3.21 -15.76 1.90
C LEU A 327 2.36 -16.73 2.75
N PRO A 328 1.55 -16.23 3.70
CA PRO A 328 0.55 -17.06 4.36
C PRO A 328 -0.39 -17.71 3.34
N THR A 329 -0.54 -19.04 3.37
CA THR A 329 -1.38 -19.78 2.41
C THR A 329 -2.87 -19.46 2.55
N SER A 330 -3.28 -18.87 3.68
CA SER A 330 -4.64 -18.38 3.91
C SER A 330 -4.97 -17.09 3.16
N ILE A 331 -3.97 -16.41 2.57
CA ILE A 331 -4.17 -15.17 1.82
C ILE A 331 -4.21 -15.51 0.32
N PRO A 332 -5.37 -15.46 -0.34
CA PRO A 332 -5.47 -15.69 -1.79
C PRO A 332 -4.87 -14.51 -2.57
N VAL A 333 -4.28 -14.84 -3.71
CA VAL A 333 -3.58 -13.90 -4.58
C VAL A 333 -4.29 -13.80 -5.93
N LEU A 334 -4.67 -12.59 -6.35
CA LEU A 334 -5.04 -12.28 -7.73
C LEU A 334 -3.86 -11.63 -8.42
N LEU A 335 -3.08 -12.39 -9.16
CA LEU A 335 -1.90 -11.92 -9.87
C LEU A 335 -2.26 -11.55 -11.31
N VAL A 336 -2.01 -10.29 -11.69
CA VAL A 336 -2.37 -9.77 -13.03
C VAL A 336 -1.12 -9.24 -13.72
N GLN A 337 -0.97 -9.52 -15.02
CA GLN A 337 0.17 -9.06 -15.82
C GLN A 337 -0.22 -8.87 -17.29
N GLY A 338 0.26 -7.80 -17.93
CA GLY A 338 0.23 -7.67 -19.38
C GLY A 338 1.38 -8.45 -20.04
N ASP A 339 1.11 -9.14 -21.16
CA ASP A 339 2.16 -9.93 -21.83
C ASP A 339 3.06 -9.11 -22.76
N ALA A 340 2.65 -7.87 -23.08
CA ALA A 340 3.45 -6.89 -23.82
C ALA A 340 4.14 -5.86 -22.89
N ASP A 341 4.27 -6.16 -21.60
CA ASP A 341 4.92 -5.31 -20.60
C ASP A 341 6.45 -5.29 -20.83
N VAL A 342 7.00 -4.12 -21.12
CA VAL A 342 8.44 -3.89 -21.35
C VAL A 342 9.15 -3.30 -20.12
N ASP A 343 8.42 -2.79 -19.12
CA ASP A 343 8.97 -2.27 -17.87
C ASP A 343 9.20 -3.40 -16.86
N VAL A 344 8.21 -4.29 -16.72
CA VAL A 344 8.28 -5.51 -15.91
C VAL A 344 7.92 -6.72 -16.78
N PRO A 345 8.91 -7.41 -17.36
CA PRO A 345 8.64 -8.53 -18.26
C PRO A 345 7.75 -9.60 -17.63
N VAL A 346 6.75 -10.06 -18.40
CA VAL A 346 5.76 -11.06 -17.97
C VAL A 346 6.41 -12.33 -17.39
N GLN A 347 7.61 -12.69 -17.85
CA GLN A 347 8.38 -13.84 -17.37
C GLN A 347 8.69 -13.75 -15.88
N LEU A 348 8.95 -12.54 -15.36
CA LEU A 348 9.19 -12.33 -13.93
C LEU A 348 7.94 -12.63 -13.11
N THR A 349 6.79 -12.16 -13.56
CA THR A 349 5.50 -12.43 -12.90
C THR A 349 5.09 -13.90 -13.01
N ARG A 350 5.36 -14.55 -14.15
CA ARG A 350 5.17 -16.01 -14.29
C ARG A 350 6.05 -16.79 -13.31
N THR A 351 7.27 -16.31 -13.04
CA THR A 351 8.16 -16.88 -12.02
C THR A 351 7.57 -16.70 -10.62
N VAL A 352 7.07 -15.51 -10.28
CA VAL A 352 6.37 -15.27 -9.00
C VAL A 352 5.15 -16.20 -8.85
N ARG A 353 4.34 -16.38 -9.92
CA ARG A 353 3.22 -17.33 -9.92
C ARG A 353 3.70 -18.74 -9.58
N ARG A 354 4.72 -19.23 -10.28
CA ARG A 354 5.29 -20.57 -10.04
C ARG A 354 5.74 -20.73 -8.60
N ASP A 355 6.52 -19.76 -8.09
CA ASP A 355 7.08 -19.80 -6.74
C ASP A 355 5.98 -19.78 -5.65
N LEU A 356 4.88 -19.05 -5.88
CA LEU A 356 3.68 -19.06 -5.02
C LEU A 356 2.96 -20.42 -5.08
N CYS A 357 2.78 -20.98 -6.27
CA CYS A 357 2.13 -22.27 -6.46
C CYS A 357 2.91 -23.42 -5.81
N GLU A 358 4.22 -23.43 -5.93
CA GLU A 358 5.12 -24.42 -5.27
C GLU A 358 4.97 -24.36 -3.74
N ARG A 359 4.62 -23.20 -3.18
CA ARG A 359 4.35 -22.98 -1.74
C ARG A 359 2.90 -23.15 -1.34
N GLN A 360 2.09 -23.73 -2.23
CA GLN A 360 0.67 -24.03 -1.96
C GLN A 360 -0.20 -22.79 -1.71
N ASN A 361 0.20 -21.61 -2.16
CA ASN A 361 -0.66 -20.45 -2.16
C ASN A 361 -1.78 -20.62 -3.20
N VAL A 362 -2.95 -20.06 -2.89
CA VAL A 362 -4.08 -19.99 -3.84
C VAL A 362 -3.86 -18.79 -4.75
N VAL A 363 -3.61 -19.05 -6.04
CA VAL A 363 -3.30 -18.01 -7.03
C VAL A 363 -4.33 -18.05 -8.17
N GLU A 364 -5.09 -16.97 -8.32
CA GLU A 364 -5.80 -16.66 -9.56
C GLU A 364 -4.87 -15.81 -10.42
N TYR A 365 -4.56 -16.30 -11.64
CA TYR A 365 -3.65 -15.62 -12.56
C TYR A 365 -4.39 -15.10 -13.78
N ARG A 366 -4.20 -13.79 -14.07
CA ARG A 366 -4.75 -13.16 -15.28
C ARG A 366 -3.64 -12.53 -16.10
N GLU A 367 -3.33 -13.14 -17.21
CA GLU A 367 -2.45 -12.59 -18.22
C GLU A 367 -3.31 -11.85 -19.26
N LEU A 368 -2.94 -10.60 -19.57
CA LEU A 368 -3.71 -9.71 -20.45
C LEU A 368 -2.98 -9.62 -21.79
N PRO A 369 -3.54 -10.25 -22.87
CA PRO A 369 -2.88 -10.31 -24.17
C PRO A 369 -2.71 -8.92 -24.83
N GLY A 370 -1.49 -8.60 -25.30
CA GLY A 370 -1.17 -7.35 -25.99
C GLY A 370 -1.17 -6.12 -25.10
N VAL A 371 -1.24 -6.29 -23.77
CA VAL A 371 -1.33 -5.18 -22.82
C VAL A 371 0.06 -4.84 -22.27
N GLY A 372 0.43 -3.55 -22.33
CA GLY A 372 1.66 -3.00 -21.78
C GLY A 372 1.56 -2.73 -20.27
N HIS A 373 2.64 -2.18 -19.68
CA HIS A 373 2.77 -1.98 -18.24
C HIS A 373 1.62 -1.18 -17.64
N GLY A 374 1.51 0.10 -17.98
CA GLY A 374 0.49 1.00 -17.43
C GLY A 374 -0.94 0.62 -17.83
N ASP A 375 -1.09 -0.02 -18.98
CA ASP A 375 -2.38 -0.44 -19.54
C ASP A 375 -2.96 -1.66 -18.83
N ALA A 376 -2.20 -2.32 -17.95
CA ALA A 376 -2.71 -3.43 -17.13
C ALA A 376 -3.67 -2.97 -16.02
N VAL A 377 -3.66 -1.69 -15.63
CA VAL A 377 -4.49 -1.16 -14.53
C VAL A 377 -5.94 -0.92 -14.93
N PRO A 378 -6.30 -0.22 -16.04
CA PRO A 378 -7.68 0.08 -16.36
C PRO A 378 -8.61 -1.14 -16.44
N PRO A 379 -8.21 -2.27 -17.02
CA PRO A 379 -9.05 -3.46 -17.06
C PRO A 379 -9.42 -4.01 -15.68
N THR A 380 -8.59 -3.74 -14.66
CA THR A 380 -8.84 -4.25 -13.30
C THR A 380 -10.09 -3.64 -12.67
N ALA A 381 -10.47 -2.42 -13.03
CA ALA A 381 -11.69 -1.76 -12.53
C ALA A 381 -12.96 -2.59 -12.80
N ALA A 382 -12.96 -3.40 -13.86
CA ALA A 382 -14.11 -4.23 -14.23
C ALA A 382 -14.29 -5.48 -13.34
N PHE A 383 -13.21 -6.01 -12.73
CA PHE A 383 -13.28 -7.28 -11.98
C PHE A 383 -12.74 -7.21 -10.54
N LEU A 384 -11.91 -6.23 -10.25
CA LEU A 384 -11.27 -6.09 -8.94
C LEU A 384 -12.28 -5.90 -7.80
N PRO A 385 -13.32 -5.05 -7.93
CA PRO A 385 -14.33 -4.91 -6.88
C PRO A 385 -15.07 -6.22 -6.60
N ASP A 386 -15.47 -6.98 -7.63
CA ASP A 386 -16.15 -8.26 -7.48
C ASP A 386 -15.25 -9.33 -6.85
N TRP A 387 -13.95 -9.30 -7.19
CA TRP A 387 -12.99 -10.20 -6.58
C TRP A 387 -12.84 -9.93 -5.09
N PHE A 388 -12.68 -8.67 -4.67
CA PHE A 388 -12.61 -8.33 -3.25
C PHE A 388 -13.93 -8.57 -2.52
N ASP A 389 -15.09 -8.27 -3.13
CA ASP A 389 -16.41 -8.60 -2.55
C ASP A 389 -16.49 -10.09 -2.19
N ALA A 390 -15.96 -10.95 -3.05
CA ALA A 390 -15.90 -12.38 -2.80
C ALA A 390 -14.96 -12.72 -1.62
N ARG A 391 -13.81 -12.05 -1.50
CA ARG A 391 -12.85 -12.29 -0.41
C ARG A 391 -13.39 -11.82 0.93
N PHE A 392 -13.94 -10.63 1.00
CA PHE A 392 -14.60 -10.13 2.22
C PHE A 392 -15.82 -10.96 2.63
N ALA A 393 -16.48 -11.63 1.69
CA ALA A 393 -17.57 -12.56 1.98
C ALA A 393 -17.08 -13.99 2.35
N GLY A 394 -15.77 -14.20 2.47
CA GLY A 394 -15.17 -15.51 2.79
C GLY A 394 -15.33 -16.56 1.68
N ARG A 395 -15.71 -16.17 0.46
CA ARG A 395 -15.83 -17.11 -0.68
C ARG A 395 -14.43 -17.52 -1.16
N PRO A 396 -14.20 -18.79 -1.50
CA PRO A 396 -12.90 -19.26 -1.97
C PRO A 396 -12.50 -18.59 -3.29
N ALA A 397 -11.20 -18.30 -3.46
CA ALA A 397 -10.66 -17.84 -4.72
C ALA A 397 -10.50 -18.99 -5.73
N LYS A 398 -10.52 -18.66 -7.02
CA LYS A 398 -10.05 -19.57 -8.07
C LYS A 398 -8.58 -19.89 -7.82
N ASN A 399 -8.18 -21.13 -8.11
CA ASN A 399 -6.78 -21.55 -8.01
C ASN A 399 -6.30 -22.06 -9.37
N ASP A 400 -5.40 -21.29 -9.99
CA ASP A 400 -4.80 -21.62 -11.30
C ASP A 400 -3.44 -22.31 -11.16
N CYS A 401 -3.07 -22.78 -9.95
CA CYS A 401 -1.83 -23.52 -9.73
C CYS A 401 -1.87 -24.97 -10.19
N THR A 402 -3.05 -25.51 -10.40
CA THR A 402 -3.25 -26.93 -10.75
C THR A 402 -3.35 -27.19 -12.25
N ASN A 403 -3.19 -26.15 -13.07
CA ASN A 403 -3.29 -26.23 -14.54
C ASN A 403 -1.95 -25.93 -15.22
#